data_e4c004ce8f8ca2707ccaaceb29a98e14
#
_entry.id   e4c004ce8f8ca2707ccaaceb29a98e14
#
_cell.length_a   1.000
_cell.length_b   1.000
_cell.length_c   1.000
_cell.angle_alpha   90.00
_cell.angle_beta   90.00
_cell.angle_gamma   90.00
#
_symmetry.space_group_name_H-M   'P 1'
#
loop_
_entity.id
_entity.type
_entity.pdbx_description
1 polymer ?
#
loop_
_entity_poly.entity_id
_entity_poly.type
_entity_poly.pdbx_seq_one_letter_code
_entity_poly.pdbx_strand_id
1 'polypeptide(L)'
;GTAKQLANKTVAVTTEAGEEVFYRANNIVLAAGSSPIEIPAAKIDGELIIDSTGALDLHVAPKRLGIIGAGVIGLELGSVWKRLGSEVILLEAMDIFLPSLDAFIAKEVKKTLGRQGLDIRLGARVTATEVMDGQVKVIYQDKDGNAQQEVFDRLIVCVGRRPNTDNLFADDSGVTLDERGRIAVDAHCATVVAGVWAIGDLVRGAMLAHKSSEEGVMVAERIAGHKAEMNYALIPSVIYTHPEVAAVGQTEEQVRAEGKDCKVGLFPFAASGRALAANDTTGLVKLIADTETDRVLGCHVVGSNAADLVQQVVIAMEFGATAEDLSQMVFGHPTLSEAVHEAALAANGRAIHVANKKKRDK
;
A
#
# COMPACT_ATOMS: atom_id res chain seq x y z
N GLY A 1 -22.81 -3.04 -19.48
CA GLY A 1 -23.79 -3.86 -18.76
C GLY A 1 -23.24 -4.44 -17.46
N THR A 2 -24.09 -5.08 -16.64
CA THR A 2 -23.73 -5.68 -15.36
C THR A 2 -23.69 -7.19 -15.49
N ALA A 3 -22.60 -7.82 -15.02
CA ALA A 3 -22.40 -9.26 -15.11
C ALA A 3 -22.61 -9.95 -13.76
N LYS A 4 -23.20 -11.14 -13.77
CA LYS A 4 -23.38 -12.00 -12.60
C LYS A 4 -23.01 -13.45 -12.94
N GLN A 5 -22.12 -14.05 -12.17
CA GLN A 5 -21.78 -15.47 -12.33
C GLN A 5 -22.88 -16.34 -11.70
N LEU A 6 -23.36 -17.31 -12.47
CA LEU A 6 -24.40 -18.27 -12.10
C LEU A 6 -23.80 -19.68 -11.92
N ALA A 7 -24.62 -20.63 -11.49
CA ALA A 7 -24.26 -22.05 -11.50
C ALA A 7 -23.80 -22.53 -12.88
N ASN A 8 -23.16 -23.71 -12.94
CA ASN A 8 -22.75 -24.39 -14.16
C ASN A 8 -21.84 -23.54 -15.10
N LYS A 9 -21.01 -22.68 -14.53
CA LYS A 9 -20.06 -21.81 -15.28
C LYS A 9 -20.76 -20.95 -16.35
N THR A 10 -21.87 -20.36 -15.98
CA THR A 10 -22.63 -19.42 -16.79
C THR A 10 -22.47 -18.01 -16.23
N VAL A 11 -22.36 -17.02 -17.09
CA VAL A 11 -22.37 -15.59 -16.74
C VAL A 11 -23.60 -14.96 -17.39
N ALA A 12 -24.49 -14.39 -16.60
CA ALA A 12 -25.57 -13.55 -17.07
C ALA A 12 -25.06 -12.10 -17.17
N VAL A 13 -25.30 -11.46 -18.30
CA VAL A 13 -24.96 -10.04 -18.51
C VAL A 13 -26.25 -9.29 -18.79
N THR A 14 -26.60 -8.37 -17.89
CA THR A 14 -27.69 -7.42 -18.13
C THR A 14 -27.14 -6.22 -18.89
N THR A 15 -27.58 -6.04 -20.12
CA THR A 15 -27.15 -4.93 -20.99
C THR A 15 -27.71 -3.59 -20.51
N GLU A 16 -27.25 -2.48 -21.07
CA GLU A 16 -27.81 -1.15 -20.80
C GLU A 16 -29.27 -1.01 -21.24
N ALA A 17 -29.69 -1.81 -22.24
CA ALA A 17 -31.08 -1.90 -22.69
C ALA A 17 -31.98 -2.76 -21.77
N GLY A 18 -31.40 -3.38 -20.71
CA GLY A 18 -32.12 -4.25 -19.78
C GLY A 18 -32.30 -5.69 -20.28
N GLU A 19 -31.68 -6.06 -21.39
CA GLU A 19 -31.71 -7.43 -21.91
C GLU A 19 -30.72 -8.33 -21.18
N GLU A 20 -31.09 -9.58 -20.88
CA GLU A 20 -30.17 -10.58 -20.34
C GLU A 20 -29.58 -11.43 -21.45
N VAL A 21 -28.24 -11.51 -21.46
CA VAL A 21 -27.46 -12.37 -22.35
C VAL A 21 -26.65 -13.35 -21.51
N PHE A 22 -26.69 -14.61 -21.87
CA PHE A 22 -26.02 -15.69 -21.13
C PHE A 22 -24.78 -16.18 -21.88
N TYR A 23 -23.66 -16.24 -21.19
CA TYR A 23 -22.41 -16.76 -21.69
C TYR A 23 -22.02 -17.99 -20.87
N ARG A 24 -21.63 -19.06 -21.55
CA ARG A 24 -21.08 -20.27 -20.92
C ARG A 24 -19.61 -20.42 -21.28
N ALA A 25 -18.76 -20.66 -20.30
CA ALA A 25 -17.33 -20.78 -20.51
C ALA A 25 -16.73 -21.98 -19.77
N ASN A 26 -15.60 -22.50 -20.25
CA ASN A 26 -14.84 -23.52 -19.52
C ASN A 26 -14.15 -22.95 -18.29
N ASN A 27 -13.67 -21.70 -18.40
CA ASN A 27 -13.06 -20.96 -17.30
C ASN A 27 -13.68 -19.57 -17.17
N ILE A 28 -13.91 -19.13 -15.94
CA ILE A 28 -14.40 -17.80 -15.58
C ILE A 28 -13.40 -17.20 -14.60
N VAL A 29 -12.95 -15.96 -14.84
CA VAL A 29 -12.09 -15.21 -13.93
C VAL A 29 -12.87 -14.03 -13.38
N LEU A 30 -13.09 -14.01 -12.07
CA LEU A 30 -13.73 -12.92 -11.35
C LEU A 30 -12.66 -11.86 -10.98
N ALA A 31 -12.82 -10.63 -11.50
CA ALA A 31 -11.86 -9.56 -11.35
C ALA A 31 -12.54 -8.18 -11.20
N ALA A 32 -13.64 -8.11 -10.45
CA ALA A 32 -14.49 -6.93 -10.33
C ALA A 32 -13.89 -5.80 -9.46
N GLY A 33 -12.71 -5.99 -8.88
CA GLY A 33 -12.00 -4.97 -8.14
C GLY A 33 -12.63 -4.62 -6.79
N SER A 34 -12.46 -3.38 -6.35
CA SER A 34 -12.91 -2.87 -5.06
C SER A 34 -13.51 -1.47 -5.17
N SER A 35 -14.24 -1.06 -4.14
CA SER A 35 -14.81 0.28 -4.00
C SER A 35 -14.36 0.93 -2.69
N PRO A 36 -14.32 2.27 -2.58
CA PRO A 36 -14.08 2.96 -1.32
C PRO A 36 -15.08 2.53 -0.24
N ILE A 37 -14.61 2.49 1.00
CA ILE A 37 -15.49 2.25 2.15
C ILE A 37 -16.16 3.54 2.53
N GLU A 38 -17.49 3.52 2.63
CA GLU A 38 -18.28 4.60 3.20
C GLU A 38 -18.41 4.42 4.72
N ILE A 39 -18.43 5.54 5.46
CA ILE A 39 -18.66 5.53 6.90
C ILE A 39 -19.91 6.35 7.24
N PRO A 40 -20.75 5.89 8.19
CA PRO A 40 -21.98 6.61 8.55
C PRO A 40 -21.72 8.04 9.04
N ALA A 41 -20.57 8.29 9.66
CA ALA A 41 -20.19 9.60 10.21
C ALA A 41 -19.86 10.64 9.13
N ALA A 42 -19.54 10.23 7.88
CA ALA A 42 -19.20 11.10 6.77
C ALA A 42 -19.74 10.49 5.47
N LYS A 43 -21.03 10.69 5.22
CA LYS A 43 -21.70 10.20 4.01
C LYS A 43 -21.23 10.98 2.80
N ILE A 44 -20.75 10.28 1.78
CA ILE A 44 -20.29 10.87 0.52
C ILE A 44 -21.51 11.46 -0.21
N ASP A 45 -21.44 12.75 -0.55
CA ASP A 45 -22.46 13.47 -1.34
C ASP A 45 -22.02 13.73 -2.78
N GLY A 46 -20.74 13.45 -3.09
CA GLY A 46 -20.14 13.66 -4.41
C GLY A 46 -19.77 15.12 -4.74
N GLU A 47 -19.99 16.06 -3.82
CA GLU A 47 -19.72 17.49 -4.01
C GLU A 47 -18.77 18.05 -2.95
N LEU A 48 -19.17 18.06 -1.69
CA LEU A 48 -18.37 18.58 -0.57
C LEU A 48 -17.67 17.47 0.20
N ILE A 49 -18.33 16.32 0.35
CA ILE A 49 -17.79 15.10 0.94
C ILE A 49 -17.61 14.08 -0.18
N ILE A 50 -16.37 13.81 -0.53
CA ILE A 50 -15.99 13.00 -1.70
C ILE A 50 -15.13 11.81 -1.29
N ASP A 51 -15.05 10.82 -2.16
CA ASP A 51 -14.09 9.71 -2.07
C ASP A 51 -12.79 10.03 -2.81
N SER A 52 -11.91 9.03 -2.92
CA SER A 52 -10.65 9.15 -3.66
C SER A 52 -10.85 9.41 -5.16
N THR A 53 -11.95 8.97 -5.75
CA THR A 53 -12.28 9.21 -7.16
C THR A 53 -12.68 10.65 -7.37
N GLY A 54 -13.61 11.16 -6.57
CA GLY A 54 -14.00 12.57 -6.60
C GLY A 54 -12.85 13.53 -6.29
N ALA A 55 -11.88 13.10 -5.48
CA ALA A 55 -10.70 13.91 -5.19
C ALA A 55 -9.76 14.09 -6.39
N LEU A 56 -9.81 13.20 -7.38
CA LEU A 56 -9.03 13.32 -8.63
C LEU A 56 -9.70 14.30 -9.62
N ASP A 57 -10.99 14.56 -9.48
CA ASP A 57 -11.76 15.44 -10.37
C ASP A 57 -11.91 16.88 -9.85
N LEU A 58 -11.26 17.22 -8.74
CA LEU A 58 -11.28 18.58 -8.21
C LEU A 58 -10.55 19.54 -9.17
N HIS A 59 -11.28 20.49 -9.74
CA HIS A 59 -10.74 21.47 -10.69
C HIS A 59 -10.01 22.66 -10.01
N VAL A 60 -10.28 22.89 -8.73
CA VAL A 60 -9.71 23.99 -7.96
C VAL A 60 -9.21 23.44 -6.62
N ALA A 61 -7.99 23.80 -6.25
CA ALA A 61 -7.44 23.44 -4.95
C ALA A 61 -8.24 24.10 -3.82
N PRO A 62 -8.87 23.31 -2.91
CA PRO A 62 -9.58 23.88 -1.77
C PRO A 62 -8.57 24.58 -0.85
N LYS A 63 -8.97 25.69 -0.22
CA LYS A 63 -8.10 26.38 0.73
C LYS A 63 -7.84 25.51 1.95
N ARG A 64 -8.88 24.92 2.53
CA ARG A 64 -8.82 23.96 3.64
C ARG A 64 -9.40 22.61 3.21
N LEU A 65 -8.58 21.58 3.25
CA LEU A 65 -8.91 20.20 2.89
C LEU A 65 -8.82 19.28 4.11
N GLY A 66 -9.94 18.65 4.45
CA GLY A 66 -9.97 17.56 5.41
C GLY A 66 -9.82 16.21 4.72
N ILE A 67 -9.13 15.28 5.35
CA ILE A 67 -9.02 13.89 4.88
C ILE A 67 -9.29 12.96 6.06
N ILE A 68 -10.27 12.07 5.93
CA ILE A 68 -10.51 11.01 6.92
C ILE A 68 -9.73 9.77 6.47
N GLY A 69 -8.75 9.37 7.29
CA GLY A 69 -7.80 8.29 7.04
C GLY A 69 -6.43 8.79 6.59
N ALA A 70 -5.39 8.41 7.32
CA ALA A 70 -3.98 8.67 7.00
C ALA A 70 -3.26 7.42 6.47
N GLY A 71 -3.98 6.57 5.73
CA GLY A 71 -3.43 5.47 4.95
C GLY A 71 -2.81 5.95 3.64
N VAL A 72 -2.40 5.01 2.79
CA VAL A 72 -1.70 5.27 1.52
C VAL A 72 -2.41 6.33 0.68
N ILE A 73 -3.69 6.12 0.36
CA ILE A 73 -4.48 7.01 -0.50
C ILE A 73 -4.62 8.41 0.11
N GLY A 74 -4.92 8.48 1.43
CA GLY A 74 -5.06 9.77 2.12
C GLY A 74 -3.77 10.57 2.14
N LEU A 75 -2.61 9.91 2.31
CA LEU A 75 -1.30 10.56 2.29
C LEU A 75 -0.91 11.02 0.89
N GLU A 76 -1.13 10.22 -0.14
CA GLU A 76 -0.85 10.59 -1.52
C GLU A 76 -1.67 11.80 -1.95
N LEU A 77 -2.99 11.75 -1.80
CA LEU A 77 -3.88 12.87 -2.12
C LEU A 77 -3.55 14.10 -1.26
N GLY A 78 -3.36 13.91 0.06
CA GLY A 78 -3.01 15.00 0.96
C GLY A 78 -1.69 15.68 0.58
N SER A 79 -0.69 14.90 0.20
CA SER A 79 0.61 15.42 -0.27
C SER A 79 0.48 16.23 -1.56
N VAL A 80 -0.33 15.77 -2.53
CA VAL A 80 -0.58 16.49 -3.79
C VAL A 80 -1.28 17.82 -3.50
N TRP A 81 -2.41 17.79 -2.79
CA TRP A 81 -3.19 18.99 -2.51
C TRP A 81 -2.43 19.99 -1.63
N LYS A 82 -1.60 19.50 -0.69
CA LYS A 82 -0.70 20.36 0.09
C LYS A 82 0.28 21.12 -0.82
N ARG A 83 0.89 20.44 -1.79
CA ARG A 83 1.82 21.06 -2.75
C ARG A 83 1.12 22.04 -3.69
N LEU A 84 -0.17 21.83 -3.96
CA LEU A 84 -1.01 22.75 -4.73
C LEU A 84 -1.51 23.94 -3.90
N GLY A 85 -1.15 24.06 -2.61
CA GLY A 85 -1.41 25.21 -1.76
C GLY A 85 -2.53 25.06 -0.73
N SER A 86 -3.17 23.88 -0.63
CA SER A 86 -4.18 23.63 0.39
C SER A 86 -3.56 23.55 1.81
N GLU A 87 -4.30 24.01 2.82
CA GLU A 87 -4.10 23.58 4.21
C GLU A 87 -4.73 22.19 4.33
N VAL A 88 -3.92 21.17 4.66
CA VAL A 88 -4.38 19.78 4.69
C VAL A 88 -4.28 19.22 6.10
N ILE A 89 -5.41 18.70 6.61
CA ILE A 89 -5.52 18.01 7.88
C ILE A 89 -6.02 16.59 7.64
N LEU A 90 -5.24 15.59 8.09
CA LEU A 90 -5.63 14.18 8.05
C LEU A 90 -6.07 13.72 9.44
N LEU A 91 -7.27 13.15 9.53
CA LEU A 91 -7.86 12.61 10.76
C LEU A 91 -7.80 11.07 10.69
N GLU A 92 -6.92 10.46 11.48
CA GLU A 92 -6.71 9.02 11.54
C GLU A 92 -7.21 8.46 12.86
N ALA A 93 -8.12 7.50 12.80
CA ALA A 93 -8.72 6.90 13.98
C ALA A 93 -7.76 6.03 14.79
N MET A 94 -6.72 5.49 14.15
CA MET A 94 -5.70 4.67 14.81
C MET A 94 -4.65 5.54 15.48
N ASP A 95 -4.09 5.06 16.59
CA ASP A 95 -2.99 5.72 17.30
C ASP A 95 -1.63 5.48 16.65
N ILE A 96 -1.54 4.51 15.75
CA ILE A 96 -0.31 4.10 15.06
C ILE A 96 -0.36 4.56 13.61
N PHE A 97 0.65 5.29 13.20
CA PHE A 97 0.82 5.76 11.83
C PHE A 97 1.37 4.64 10.94
N LEU A 98 0.69 4.33 9.85
CA LEU A 98 1.07 3.32 8.84
C LEU A 98 1.54 1.98 9.49
N PRO A 99 0.67 1.27 10.21
CA PRO A 99 1.06 0.09 11.00
C PRO A 99 1.57 -1.10 10.16
N SER A 100 1.40 -1.06 8.85
CA SER A 100 1.95 -2.05 7.91
C SER A 100 3.41 -1.81 7.54
N LEU A 101 3.95 -0.62 7.80
CA LEU A 101 5.34 -0.29 7.58
C LEU A 101 6.20 -0.63 8.80
N ASP A 102 7.50 -0.81 8.55
CA ASP A 102 8.51 -0.82 9.62
C ASP A 102 8.39 0.45 10.48
N ALA A 103 8.37 0.32 11.80
CA ALA A 103 8.06 1.41 12.72
C ALA A 103 9.08 2.57 12.64
N PHE A 104 10.35 2.26 12.40
CA PHE A 104 11.38 3.28 12.20
C PHE A 104 11.10 4.08 10.92
N ILE A 105 10.76 3.40 9.83
CA ILE A 105 10.41 4.01 8.56
C ILE A 105 9.13 4.86 8.69
N ALA A 106 8.07 4.32 9.30
CA ALA A 106 6.83 5.06 9.53
C ALA A 106 7.06 6.37 10.30
N LYS A 107 7.94 6.34 11.31
CA LYS A 107 8.33 7.53 12.07
C LYS A 107 9.03 8.58 11.20
N GLU A 108 9.98 8.18 10.34
CA GLU A 108 10.68 9.10 9.44
C GLU A 108 9.74 9.68 8.37
N VAL A 109 8.79 8.87 7.85
CA VAL A 109 7.75 9.33 6.92
C VAL A 109 6.88 10.40 7.59
N LYS A 110 6.33 10.12 8.79
CA LYS A 110 5.49 11.08 9.52
C LYS A 110 6.20 12.39 9.77
N LYS A 111 7.46 12.32 10.22
CA LYS A 111 8.31 13.49 10.46
C LYS A 111 8.52 14.31 9.19
N THR A 112 8.80 13.66 8.07
CA THR A 112 9.08 14.31 6.79
C THR A 112 7.82 14.97 6.22
N LEU A 113 6.70 14.27 6.18
CA LEU A 113 5.43 14.83 5.72
C LEU A 113 4.93 15.96 6.61
N GLY A 114 5.12 15.85 7.94
CA GLY A 114 4.82 16.93 8.89
C GLY A 114 5.66 18.19 8.66
N ARG A 115 6.95 18.05 8.31
CA ARG A 115 7.80 19.19 7.93
C ARG A 115 7.36 19.86 6.62
N GLN A 116 6.72 19.13 5.74
CA GLN A 116 6.11 19.65 4.52
C GLN A 116 4.75 20.30 4.77
N GLY A 117 4.25 20.26 6.02
CA GLY A 117 3.05 20.95 6.46
C GLY A 117 1.76 20.12 6.34
N LEU A 118 1.86 18.79 6.28
CA LEU A 118 0.69 17.94 6.50
C LEU A 118 0.43 17.82 8.02
N ASP A 119 -0.77 18.18 8.45
CA ASP A 119 -1.22 17.98 9.83
C ASP A 119 -1.88 16.59 9.95
N ILE A 120 -1.13 15.62 10.49
CA ILE A 120 -1.56 14.23 10.64
C ILE A 120 -1.92 13.98 12.11
N ARG A 121 -3.22 13.91 12.40
CA ARG A 121 -3.78 13.71 13.74
C ARG A 121 -4.16 12.24 13.92
N LEU A 122 -3.40 11.54 14.76
CA LEU A 122 -3.65 10.15 15.13
C LEU A 122 -4.61 10.10 16.33
N GLY A 123 -5.35 8.98 16.47
CA GLY A 123 -6.40 8.82 17.49
C GLY A 123 -7.59 9.76 17.28
N ALA A 124 -7.71 10.37 16.09
CA ALA A 124 -8.77 11.29 15.74
C ALA A 124 -9.95 10.55 15.10
N ARG A 125 -10.93 10.16 15.89
CA ARG A 125 -12.11 9.40 15.45
C ARG A 125 -13.25 10.34 15.06
N VAL A 126 -13.55 10.46 13.78
CA VAL A 126 -14.69 11.23 13.27
C VAL A 126 -16.02 10.59 13.72
N THR A 127 -16.90 11.40 14.27
CA THR A 127 -18.20 10.97 14.83
C THR A 127 -19.37 11.54 14.05
N ALA A 128 -19.24 12.72 13.43
CA ALA A 128 -20.27 13.31 12.62
C ALA A 128 -19.69 14.33 11.62
N THR A 129 -20.43 14.58 10.55
CA THR A 129 -20.20 15.69 9.61
C THR A 129 -21.49 16.47 9.39
N GLU A 130 -21.39 17.78 9.21
CA GLU A 130 -22.50 18.68 8.90
C GLU A 130 -22.11 19.56 7.70
N VAL A 131 -22.94 19.59 6.66
CA VAL A 131 -22.74 20.50 5.53
C VAL A 131 -23.45 21.82 5.84
N MET A 132 -22.70 22.92 5.85
CA MET A 132 -23.19 24.27 6.20
C MET A 132 -22.50 25.31 5.32
N ASP A 133 -23.27 26.19 4.69
CA ASP A 133 -22.76 27.35 3.92
C ASP A 133 -21.66 27.01 2.89
N GLY A 134 -21.78 25.85 2.22
CA GLY A 134 -20.81 25.39 1.22
C GLY A 134 -19.50 24.83 1.79
N GLN A 135 -19.45 24.55 3.08
CA GLN A 135 -18.35 23.94 3.79
C GLN A 135 -18.79 22.69 4.58
N VAL A 136 -17.84 21.88 5.01
CA VAL A 136 -18.05 20.69 5.81
C VAL A 136 -17.47 20.89 7.20
N LYS A 137 -18.34 20.91 8.20
CA LYS A 137 -17.94 20.82 9.61
C LYS A 137 -17.78 19.37 9.99
N VAL A 138 -16.60 19.01 10.50
CA VAL A 138 -16.26 17.66 10.98
C VAL A 138 -16.14 17.68 12.49
N ILE A 139 -16.85 16.78 13.16
CA ILE A 139 -16.80 16.57 14.60
C ILE A 139 -16.07 15.24 14.84
N TYR A 140 -15.04 15.26 15.69
CA TYR A 140 -14.26 14.07 16.01
C TYR A 140 -13.86 14.05 17.49
N GLN A 141 -13.51 12.89 17.99
CA GLN A 141 -12.86 12.72 19.29
C GLN A 141 -11.36 12.60 19.07
N ASP A 142 -10.57 13.32 19.86
CA ASP A 142 -9.12 13.16 19.87
C ASP A 142 -8.70 11.90 20.64
N LYS A 143 -7.40 11.61 20.69
CA LYS A 143 -6.84 10.44 21.39
C LYS A 143 -7.18 10.38 22.90
N ASP A 144 -7.50 11.51 23.51
CA ASP A 144 -7.84 11.63 24.91
C ASP A 144 -9.37 11.60 25.15
N GLY A 145 -10.15 11.41 24.07
CA GLY A 145 -11.62 11.34 24.07
C GLY A 145 -12.33 12.68 24.08
N ASN A 146 -11.60 13.79 23.95
CA ASN A 146 -12.20 15.12 23.94
C ASN A 146 -12.83 15.41 22.57
N ALA A 147 -14.02 16.02 22.59
CA ALA A 147 -14.68 16.45 21.37
C ALA A 147 -13.94 17.64 20.74
N GLN A 148 -13.64 17.53 19.48
CA GLN A 148 -12.98 18.52 18.64
C GLN A 148 -13.83 18.79 17.40
N GLN A 149 -13.60 19.93 16.75
CA GLN A 149 -14.25 20.25 15.47
C GLN A 149 -13.31 20.99 14.53
N GLU A 150 -13.51 20.76 13.23
CA GLU A 150 -12.82 21.44 12.14
C GLU A 150 -13.82 21.78 11.04
N VAL A 151 -13.52 22.81 10.23
CA VAL A 151 -14.33 23.19 9.08
C VAL A 151 -13.45 23.19 7.84
N PHE A 152 -13.93 22.56 6.76
CA PHE A 152 -13.21 22.35 5.52
C PHE A 152 -14.01 22.80 4.31
N ASP A 153 -13.35 23.26 3.26
CA ASP A 153 -13.99 23.55 1.98
C ASP A 153 -14.35 22.24 1.24
N ARG A 154 -13.56 21.19 1.45
CA ARG A 154 -13.81 19.83 0.95
C ARG A 154 -13.31 18.81 1.97
N LEU A 155 -13.99 17.68 2.00
CA LEU A 155 -13.64 16.54 2.83
C LEU A 155 -13.49 15.28 1.97
N ILE A 156 -12.34 14.60 2.06
CA ILE A 156 -12.09 13.33 1.39
C ILE A 156 -12.22 12.19 2.39
N VAL A 157 -12.97 11.14 2.03
CA VAL A 157 -13.10 9.92 2.85
C VAL A 157 -12.22 8.81 2.24
N CYS A 158 -11.13 8.43 2.95
CA CYS A 158 -10.11 7.47 2.51
C CYS A 158 -9.82 6.41 3.60
N VAL A 159 -10.86 5.79 4.16
CA VAL A 159 -10.75 4.85 5.29
C VAL A 159 -10.52 3.39 4.87
N GLY A 160 -10.24 3.16 3.61
CA GLY A 160 -9.97 1.84 3.03
C GLY A 160 -10.88 1.51 1.85
N ARG A 161 -10.76 0.26 1.36
CA ARG A 161 -11.51 -0.26 0.23
C ARG A 161 -12.14 -1.61 0.59
N ARG A 162 -13.29 -1.92 -0.01
CA ARG A 162 -13.97 -3.20 0.12
C ARG A 162 -14.05 -3.92 -1.24
N PRO A 163 -13.95 -5.25 -1.28
CA PRO A 163 -14.07 -5.99 -2.52
C PRO A 163 -15.48 -5.87 -3.10
N ASN A 164 -15.60 -5.83 -4.41
CA ASN A 164 -16.88 -5.74 -5.12
C ASN A 164 -17.49 -7.14 -5.29
N THR A 165 -17.89 -7.75 -4.20
CA THR A 165 -18.51 -9.09 -4.17
C THR A 165 -20.04 -9.06 -4.20
N ASP A 166 -20.64 -7.90 -3.91
CA ASP A 166 -22.09 -7.71 -3.89
C ASP A 166 -22.68 -7.98 -5.28
N ASN A 167 -23.63 -8.93 -5.36
CA ASN A 167 -24.31 -9.33 -6.60
C ASN A 167 -23.40 -9.86 -7.72
N LEU A 168 -22.11 -10.11 -7.45
CA LEU A 168 -21.15 -10.60 -8.44
C LEU A 168 -21.41 -12.06 -8.85
N PHE A 169 -21.99 -12.87 -7.97
CA PHE A 169 -22.34 -14.25 -8.20
C PHE A 169 -23.67 -14.61 -7.51
N ALA A 170 -24.31 -15.66 -8.01
CA ALA A 170 -25.57 -16.18 -7.46
C ALA A 170 -25.30 -17.08 -6.22
N ASP A 171 -26.28 -17.23 -5.34
CA ASP A 171 -26.17 -18.04 -4.13
C ASP A 171 -25.87 -19.52 -4.44
N ASP A 172 -26.40 -20.04 -5.57
CA ASP A 172 -26.18 -21.40 -6.05
C ASP A 172 -24.93 -21.55 -6.94
N SER A 173 -24.15 -20.50 -7.10
CA SER A 173 -22.91 -20.50 -7.92
C SER A 173 -21.83 -21.43 -7.35
N GLY A 174 -21.87 -21.71 -6.06
CA GLY A 174 -20.87 -22.46 -5.32
C GLY A 174 -19.63 -21.65 -4.90
N VAL A 175 -19.51 -20.37 -5.31
CA VAL A 175 -18.45 -19.47 -4.87
C VAL A 175 -18.69 -19.09 -3.41
N THR A 176 -17.64 -19.10 -2.58
CA THR A 176 -17.70 -18.79 -1.16
C THR A 176 -16.86 -17.56 -0.81
N LEU A 177 -17.28 -16.84 0.23
CA LEU A 177 -16.55 -15.70 0.78
C LEU A 177 -15.82 -16.10 2.08
N ASP A 178 -14.70 -15.43 2.36
CA ASP A 178 -14.02 -15.48 3.64
C ASP A 178 -14.73 -14.56 4.67
N GLU A 179 -14.24 -14.56 5.91
CA GLU A 179 -14.76 -13.75 7.02
C GLU A 179 -14.67 -12.23 6.77
N ARG A 180 -13.87 -11.81 5.79
CA ARG A 180 -13.67 -10.40 5.39
C ARG A 180 -14.44 -10.02 4.13
N GLY A 181 -15.34 -10.90 3.65
CA GLY A 181 -16.15 -10.67 2.46
C GLY A 181 -15.39 -10.79 1.14
N ARG A 182 -14.21 -11.42 1.12
CA ARG A 182 -13.41 -11.69 -0.08
C ARG A 182 -13.73 -13.08 -0.60
N ILE A 183 -13.57 -13.29 -1.91
CA ILE A 183 -13.72 -14.61 -2.50
C ILE A 183 -12.62 -15.55 -1.98
N ALA A 184 -13.03 -16.67 -1.40
CA ALA A 184 -12.11 -17.69 -0.92
C ALA A 184 -11.45 -18.43 -2.10
N VAL A 185 -10.13 -18.41 -2.13
CA VAL A 185 -9.32 -19.05 -3.17
C VAL A 185 -8.11 -19.77 -2.57
N ASP A 186 -7.59 -20.75 -3.30
CA ASP A 186 -6.34 -21.43 -2.98
C ASP A 186 -5.10 -20.55 -3.29
N ALA A 187 -3.89 -21.11 -3.14
CA ALA A 187 -2.64 -20.42 -3.42
C ALA A 187 -2.53 -19.91 -4.88
N HIS A 188 -3.28 -20.49 -5.79
CA HIS A 188 -3.24 -20.21 -7.22
C HIS A 188 -4.46 -19.46 -7.74
N CYS A 189 -5.24 -18.83 -6.85
CA CYS A 189 -6.45 -18.09 -7.18
C CYS A 189 -7.62 -18.93 -7.73
N ALA A 190 -7.61 -20.27 -7.56
CA ALA A 190 -8.74 -21.12 -7.87
C ALA A 190 -9.76 -21.09 -6.73
N THR A 191 -11.05 -20.93 -7.07
CA THR A 191 -12.14 -21.11 -6.11
C THR A 191 -12.43 -22.60 -5.92
N VAL A 192 -13.33 -22.93 -5.00
CA VAL A 192 -13.79 -24.32 -4.82
C VAL A 192 -14.60 -24.84 -6.03
N VAL A 193 -15.02 -23.96 -6.93
CA VAL A 193 -15.75 -24.30 -8.16
C VAL A 193 -14.77 -24.52 -9.31
N ALA A 194 -14.66 -25.73 -9.80
CA ALA A 194 -13.74 -26.07 -10.87
C ALA A 194 -13.92 -25.18 -12.11
N GLY A 195 -12.85 -24.52 -12.55
CA GLY A 195 -12.86 -23.58 -13.67
C GLY A 195 -13.41 -22.19 -13.34
N VAL A 196 -13.62 -21.86 -12.05
CA VAL A 196 -13.91 -20.51 -11.58
C VAL A 196 -12.73 -20.01 -10.75
N TRP A 197 -12.18 -18.87 -11.13
CA TRP A 197 -11.01 -18.23 -10.56
C TRP A 197 -11.39 -16.84 -10.06
N ALA A 198 -10.69 -16.34 -9.07
CA ALA A 198 -10.85 -14.95 -8.63
C ALA A 198 -9.48 -14.31 -8.33
N ILE A 199 -9.31 -13.05 -8.71
CA ILE A 199 -8.04 -12.32 -8.62
C ILE A 199 -8.22 -10.88 -8.12
N GLY A 200 -7.11 -10.26 -7.82
CA GLY A 200 -7.02 -8.83 -7.50
C GLY A 200 -7.62 -8.48 -6.15
N ASP A 201 -8.36 -7.37 -6.12
CA ASP A 201 -8.93 -6.84 -4.89
C ASP A 201 -10.08 -7.71 -4.34
N LEU A 202 -10.57 -8.67 -5.12
CA LEU A 202 -11.60 -9.62 -4.69
C LEU A 202 -11.09 -10.69 -3.74
N VAL A 203 -9.77 -10.95 -3.71
CA VAL A 203 -9.17 -12.08 -2.99
C VAL A 203 -8.23 -11.59 -1.88
N ARG A 204 -7.61 -12.54 -1.17
CA ARG A 204 -6.65 -12.29 -0.08
C ARG A 204 -5.47 -11.41 -0.51
N GLY A 205 -4.81 -10.83 0.48
CA GLY A 205 -3.61 -10.00 0.30
C GLY A 205 -3.93 -8.52 0.16
N ALA A 206 -2.94 -7.75 -0.27
CA ALA A 206 -3.06 -6.32 -0.46
C ALA A 206 -3.84 -5.99 -1.74
N MET A 207 -4.60 -4.90 -1.72
CA MET A 207 -5.31 -4.38 -2.89
C MET A 207 -4.35 -3.50 -3.70
N LEU A 208 -3.53 -4.14 -4.56
CA LEU A 208 -2.48 -3.52 -5.35
C LEU A 208 -2.61 -3.92 -6.82
N ALA A 209 -2.48 -2.96 -7.72
CA ALA A 209 -2.63 -3.17 -9.16
C ALA A 209 -1.64 -4.20 -9.71
N HIS A 210 -0.35 -4.10 -9.34
CA HIS A 210 0.68 -5.05 -9.77
C HIS A 210 0.45 -6.48 -9.24
N LYS A 211 -0.03 -6.65 -7.99
CA LYS A 211 -0.47 -7.96 -7.48
C LYS A 211 -1.59 -8.53 -8.35
N SER A 212 -2.60 -7.71 -8.67
CA SER A 212 -3.74 -8.13 -9.47
C SER A 212 -3.34 -8.54 -10.89
N SER A 213 -2.40 -7.81 -11.50
CA SER A 213 -1.86 -8.12 -12.82
C SER A 213 -1.12 -9.45 -12.84
N GLU A 214 -0.23 -9.68 -11.87
CA GLU A 214 0.54 -10.93 -11.78
C GLU A 214 -0.35 -12.12 -11.40
N GLU A 215 -1.36 -11.96 -10.57
CA GLU A 215 -2.38 -12.99 -10.34
C GLU A 215 -3.12 -13.33 -11.64
N GLY A 216 -3.43 -12.33 -12.47
CA GLY A 216 -4.05 -12.51 -13.78
C GLY A 216 -3.17 -13.32 -14.74
N VAL A 217 -1.87 -13.00 -14.82
CA VAL A 217 -0.88 -13.75 -15.60
C VAL A 217 -0.79 -15.20 -15.10
N MET A 218 -0.60 -15.37 -13.78
CA MET A 218 -0.54 -16.71 -13.17
C MET A 218 -1.78 -17.55 -13.50
N VAL A 219 -2.98 -16.99 -13.37
CA VAL A 219 -4.23 -17.71 -13.67
C VAL A 219 -4.33 -18.06 -15.17
N ALA A 220 -3.98 -17.13 -16.06
CA ALA A 220 -4.00 -17.39 -17.50
C ALA A 220 -3.04 -18.52 -17.89
N GLU A 221 -1.80 -18.51 -17.38
CA GLU A 221 -0.81 -19.56 -17.58
C GLU A 221 -1.31 -20.93 -17.05
N ARG A 222 -1.94 -20.94 -15.87
CA ARG A 222 -2.49 -22.18 -15.30
C ARG A 222 -3.67 -22.72 -16.12
N ILE A 223 -4.53 -21.86 -16.64
CA ILE A 223 -5.61 -22.25 -17.57
C ILE A 223 -5.02 -22.84 -18.86
N ALA A 224 -3.88 -22.34 -19.31
CA ALA A 224 -3.14 -22.87 -20.45
C ALA A 224 -2.39 -24.19 -20.15
N GLY A 225 -2.39 -24.66 -18.89
CA GLY A 225 -1.77 -25.91 -18.47
C GLY A 225 -0.34 -25.77 -17.95
N HIS A 226 0.16 -24.57 -17.76
CA HIS A 226 1.48 -24.31 -17.20
C HIS A 226 1.46 -24.32 -15.65
N LYS A 227 2.61 -24.53 -15.03
CA LYS A 227 2.79 -24.49 -13.57
C LYS A 227 3.29 -23.10 -13.13
N ALA A 228 2.45 -22.09 -13.31
CA ALA A 228 2.79 -20.76 -12.85
C ALA A 228 2.51 -20.60 -11.35
N GLU A 229 3.41 -19.92 -10.64
CA GLU A 229 3.33 -19.61 -9.21
C GLU A 229 3.74 -18.15 -8.98
N MET A 230 3.26 -17.56 -7.89
CA MET A 230 3.58 -16.20 -7.50
C MET A 230 4.07 -16.19 -6.05
N ASN A 231 5.16 -15.49 -5.79
CA ASN A 231 5.70 -15.31 -4.45
C ASN A 231 5.03 -14.12 -3.74
N TYR A 232 3.99 -14.39 -2.97
CA TYR A 232 3.23 -13.37 -2.25
C TYR A 232 4.04 -12.64 -1.17
N ALA A 233 5.14 -13.21 -0.68
CA ALA A 233 6.00 -12.58 0.31
C ALA A 233 6.85 -11.44 -0.27
N LEU A 234 7.01 -11.39 -1.58
CA LEU A 234 7.87 -10.43 -2.29
C LEU A 234 7.09 -9.39 -3.10
N ILE A 235 5.80 -9.21 -2.82
CA ILE A 235 5.02 -8.13 -3.42
C ILE A 235 5.47 -6.80 -2.80
N PRO A 236 6.05 -5.87 -3.59
CA PRO A 236 6.44 -4.58 -3.06
C PRO A 236 5.20 -3.71 -2.76
N SER A 237 5.30 -2.88 -1.73
CA SER A 237 4.35 -1.82 -1.46
C SER A 237 4.98 -0.46 -1.72
N VAL A 238 4.23 0.47 -2.29
CA VAL A 238 4.71 1.82 -2.61
C VAL A 238 3.67 2.85 -2.18
N ILE A 239 4.13 3.96 -1.62
CA ILE A 239 3.34 5.17 -1.36
C ILE A 239 3.97 6.29 -2.18
N TYR A 240 3.24 6.81 -3.15
CA TYR A 240 3.71 7.82 -4.09
C TYR A 240 3.58 9.25 -3.53
N THR A 241 4.10 9.45 -2.33
CA THR A 241 4.35 10.78 -1.78
C THR A 241 5.68 11.34 -2.30
N HIS A 242 6.07 12.52 -1.86
CA HIS A 242 7.44 13.01 -2.02
C HIS A 242 8.01 13.38 -0.64
N PRO A 243 9.03 12.65 -0.15
CA PRO A 243 9.68 11.49 -0.79
C PRO A 243 8.74 10.29 -0.94
N GLU A 244 9.02 9.43 -1.90
CA GLU A 244 8.37 8.12 -2.03
C GLU A 244 8.70 7.24 -0.84
N VAL A 245 7.78 6.30 -0.54
CA VAL A 245 8.01 5.26 0.46
C VAL A 245 7.77 3.90 -0.19
N ALA A 246 8.75 3.03 -0.15
CA ALA A 246 8.61 1.69 -0.71
C ALA A 246 9.14 0.62 0.24
N ALA A 247 8.55 -0.56 0.20
CA ALA A 247 8.95 -1.67 1.05
C ALA A 247 8.69 -3.01 0.38
N VAL A 248 9.53 -4.00 0.70
CA VAL A 248 9.36 -5.42 0.36
C VAL A 248 9.78 -6.29 1.54
N GLY A 249 9.13 -7.44 1.70
CA GLY A 249 9.45 -8.42 2.72
C GLY A 249 9.00 -8.02 4.12
N GLN A 250 9.70 -8.51 5.12
CA GLN A 250 9.35 -8.38 6.54
C GLN A 250 9.90 -7.08 7.15
N THR A 251 9.16 -6.52 8.10
CA THR A 251 9.67 -5.44 8.97
C THR A 251 10.56 -6.04 10.07
N GLU A 252 11.37 -5.20 10.71
CA GLU A 252 12.19 -5.62 11.84
C GLU A 252 11.33 -6.19 12.99
N GLU A 253 10.16 -5.55 13.23
CA GLU A 253 9.23 -5.98 14.26
C GLU A 253 8.64 -7.36 13.96
N GLN A 254 8.30 -7.65 12.69
CA GLN A 254 7.78 -8.95 12.27
C GLN A 254 8.82 -10.05 12.44
N VAL A 255 10.07 -9.83 12.01
CA VAL A 255 11.17 -10.79 12.18
C VAL A 255 11.38 -11.10 13.66
N ARG A 256 11.42 -10.07 14.52
CA ARG A 256 11.59 -10.25 15.96
C ARG A 256 10.40 -10.93 16.64
N ALA A 257 9.18 -10.66 16.18
CA ALA A 257 7.96 -11.31 16.69
C ALA A 257 7.93 -12.82 16.38
N GLU A 258 8.59 -13.23 15.28
CA GLU A 258 8.80 -14.64 14.95
C GLU A 258 9.92 -15.31 15.80
N GLY A 259 10.53 -14.59 16.71
CA GLY A 259 11.64 -15.08 17.56
C GLY A 259 12.98 -15.19 16.82
N LYS A 260 13.12 -14.54 15.67
CA LYS A 260 14.36 -14.54 14.88
C LYS A 260 15.19 -13.29 15.18
N ASP A 261 16.52 -13.46 15.19
CA ASP A 261 17.45 -12.35 15.21
C ASP A 261 17.74 -11.84 13.80
N CYS A 262 17.89 -10.52 13.65
CA CYS A 262 18.20 -9.89 12.37
C CYS A 262 19.32 -8.85 12.48
N LYS A 263 20.05 -8.71 11.39
CA LYS A 263 20.99 -7.62 11.13
C LYS A 263 20.25 -6.50 10.42
N VAL A 264 20.51 -5.27 10.81
CA VAL A 264 19.87 -4.07 10.23
C VAL A 264 20.95 -3.15 9.70
N GLY A 265 20.94 -2.91 8.40
CA GLY A 265 21.74 -1.90 7.73
C GLY A 265 20.90 -0.65 7.43
N LEU A 266 21.47 0.51 7.73
CA LEU A 266 20.84 1.81 7.47
C LEU A 266 21.81 2.67 6.68
N PHE A 267 21.30 3.27 5.59
CA PHE A 267 22.08 4.24 4.83
C PHE A 267 21.23 5.47 4.48
N PRO A 268 21.54 6.66 5.03
CA PRO A 268 20.81 7.88 4.72
C PRO A 268 21.24 8.47 3.38
N PHE A 269 20.28 9.00 2.60
CA PHE A 269 20.60 9.68 1.34
C PHE A 269 21.50 10.91 1.51
N ALA A 270 21.53 11.50 2.69
CA ALA A 270 22.46 12.60 3.01
C ALA A 270 23.96 12.19 2.89
N ALA A 271 24.26 10.89 2.89
CA ALA A 271 25.61 10.37 2.66
C ALA A 271 25.83 9.90 1.20
N SER A 272 24.80 9.98 0.33
CA SER A 272 24.90 9.59 -1.08
C SER A 272 25.38 10.77 -1.95
N GLY A 273 26.48 10.57 -2.69
CA GLY A 273 26.98 11.57 -3.64
C GLY A 273 25.95 11.95 -4.71
N ARG A 274 25.16 10.99 -5.20
CA ARG A 274 24.09 11.24 -6.18
C ARG A 274 22.96 12.08 -5.59
N ALA A 275 22.52 11.79 -4.36
CA ALA A 275 21.50 12.57 -3.68
C ALA A 275 21.94 14.00 -3.38
N LEU A 276 23.21 14.18 -2.97
CA LEU A 276 23.82 15.49 -2.78
C LEU A 276 23.86 16.29 -4.09
N ALA A 277 24.28 15.66 -5.19
CA ALA A 277 24.33 16.32 -6.51
C ALA A 277 22.94 16.69 -7.05
N ALA A 278 21.91 15.92 -6.70
CA ALA A 278 20.51 16.21 -7.05
C ALA A 278 19.83 17.21 -6.09
N ASN A 279 20.50 17.61 -5.02
CA ASN A 279 19.93 18.39 -3.90
C ASN A 279 18.65 17.78 -3.31
N ASP A 280 18.60 16.44 -3.27
CA ASP A 280 17.50 15.69 -2.67
C ASP A 280 18.06 14.58 -1.79
N THR A 281 18.35 14.95 -0.54
CA THR A 281 19.01 14.10 0.46
C THR A 281 18.04 13.53 1.50
N THR A 282 16.74 13.70 1.28
CA THR A 282 15.73 13.29 2.24
C THR A 282 15.56 11.77 2.22
N GLY A 283 15.60 11.15 3.41
CA GLY A 283 15.28 9.75 3.60
C GLY A 283 16.49 8.83 3.70
N LEU A 284 16.24 7.54 3.55
CA LEU A 284 17.22 6.47 3.76
C LEU A 284 16.77 5.13 3.17
N VAL A 285 17.69 4.20 3.10
CA VAL A 285 17.47 2.76 2.88
C VAL A 285 17.68 2.02 4.20
N LYS A 286 16.72 1.15 4.56
CA LYS A 286 16.82 0.17 5.66
C LYS A 286 16.77 -1.23 5.06
N LEU A 287 17.85 -2.01 5.22
CA LEU A 287 17.92 -3.41 4.84
C LEU A 287 17.89 -4.29 6.10
N ILE A 288 17.13 -5.37 6.04
CA ILE A 288 17.00 -6.34 7.13
C ILE A 288 17.47 -7.69 6.59
N ALA A 289 18.41 -8.32 7.27
CA ALA A 289 18.94 -9.63 6.92
C ALA A 289 18.93 -10.57 8.14
N ASP A 290 18.72 -11.83 7.89
CA ASP A 290 18.77 -12.88 8.90
C ASP A 290 20.18 -13.01 9.50
N THR A 291 20.29 -13.18 10.81
CA THR A 291 21.59 -13.22 11.48
C THR A 291 22.35 -14.51 11.20
N GLU A 292 21.67 -15.64 11.01
CA GLU A 292 22.28 -16.95 10.81
C GLU A 292 22.61 -17.23 9.34
N THR A 293 21.65 -16.97 8.45
CA THR A 293 21.74 -17.31 7.03
C THR A 293 22.21 -16.16 6.15
N ASP A 294 22.25 -14.94 6.69
CA ASP A 294 22.50 -13.68 5.99
C ASP A 294 21.47 -13.35 4.89
N ARG A 295 20.42 -14.14 4.71
CA ARG A 295 19.39 -13.88 3.69
C ARG A 295 18.71 -12.54 3.93
N VAL A 296 18.46 -11.81 2.86
CA VAL A 296 17.68 -10.58 2.92
C VAL A 296 16.22 -10.92 3.24
N LEU A 297 15.70 -10.39 4.35
CA LEU A 297 14.35 -10.60 4.84
C LEU A 297 13.41 -9.46 4.48
N GLY A 298 13.97 -8.25 4.31
CA GLY A 298 13.18 -7.08 3.94
C GLY A 298 14.02 -5.86 3.59
N CYS A 299 13.42 -4.96 2.83
CA CYS A 299 14.00 -3.66 2.49
C CYS A 299 12.91 -2.60 2.53
N HIS A 300 13.22 -1.49 3.16
CA HIS A 300 12.31 -0.36 3.34
C HIS A 300 13.05 0.92 2.97
N VAL A 301 12.48 1.71 2.08
CA VAL A 301 13.10 2.92 1.54
C VAL A 301 12.16 4.11 1.69
N VAL A 302 12.70 5.22 2.14
CA VAL A 302 12.05 6.54 2.06
C VAL A 302 13.00 7.42 1.26
N GLY A 303 12.57 7.99 0.15
CA GLY A 303 13.42 8.86 -0.65
C GLY A 303 12.99 8.93 -2.11
N SER A 304 13.72 9.67 -2.91
CA SER A 304 13.52 9.71 -4.34
C SER A 304 13.78 8.34 -4.97
N ASN A 305 12.91 7.94 -5.90
CA ASN A 305 12.99 6.66 -6.60
C ASN A 305 12.94 5.43 -5.66
N ALA A 306 12.25 5.54 -4.51
CA ALA A 306 12.18 4.44 -3.55
C ALA A 306 11.56 3.19 -4.18
N ALA A 307 10.58 3.33 -5.07
CA ALA A 307 9.96 2.22 -5.79
C ALA A 307 10.97 1.44 -6.64
N ASP A 308 11.81 2.15 -7.43
CA ASP A 308 12.83 1.53 -8.26
C ASP A 308 13.97 0.89 -7.45
N LEU A 309 14.31 1.49 -6.31
CA LEU A 309 15.33 0.95 -5.41
C LEU A 309 14.86 -0.32 -4.72
N VAL A 310 13.63 -0.36 -4.23
CA VAL A 310 13.04 -1.57 -3.63
C VAL A 310 12.92 -2.69 -4.66
N GLN A 311 12.60 -2.37 -5.93
CA GLN A 311 12.50 -3.38 -6.98
C GLN A 311 13.82 -4.14 -7.21
N GLN A 312 14.97 -3.50 -7.03
CA GLN A 312 16.27 -4.19 -7.10
C GLN A 312 16.39 -5.26 -6.01
N VAL A 313 15.89 -4.94 -4.80
CA VAL A 313 15.91 -5.88 -3.67
C VAL A 313 14.85 -6.98 -3.85
N VAL A 314 13.67 -6.67 -4.44
CA VAL A 314 12.68 -7.71 -4.81
C VAL A 314 13.35 -8.77 -5.70
N ILE A 315 14.06 -8.35 -6.74
CA ILE A 315 14.77 -9.25 -7.67
C ILE A 315 15.82 -10.08 -6.89
N ALA A 316 16.62 -9.43 -6.05
CA ALA A 316 17.63 -10.12 -5.25
C ALA A 316 17.00 -11.16 -4.30
N MET A 317 15.91 -10.80 -3.60
CA MET A 317 15.19 -11.68 -2.70
C MET A 317 14.55 -12.88 -3.42
N GLU A 318 14.04 -12.68 -4.64
CA GLU A 318 13.46 -13.76 -5.46
C GLU A 318 14.51 -14.84 -5.79
N PHE A 319 15.76 -14.42 -6.02
CA PHE A 319 16.90 -15.33 -6.20
C PHE A 319 17.54 -15.80 -4.88
N GLY A 320 16.97 -15.41 -3.73
CA GLY A 320 17.44 -15.84 -2.41
C GLY A 320 18.77 -15.21 -1.98
N ALA A 321 19.06 -13.99 -2.43
CA ALA A 321 20.29 -13.28 -2.14
C ALA A 321 20.47 -13.01 -0.64
N THR A 322 21.74 -12.98 -0.23
CA THR A 322 22.21 -12.55 1.10
C THR A 322 22.58 -11.06 1.10
N ALA A 323 22.75 -10.47 2.29
CA ALA A 323 23.29 -9.13 2.41
C ALA A 323 24.75 -9.09 1.90
N GLU A 324 25.50 -10.19 2.06
CA GLU A 324 26.86 -10.33 1.52
C GLU A 324 26.84 -10.27 -0.02
N ASP A 325 25.92 -10.99 -0.69
CA ASP A 325 25.81 -10.95 -2.15
C ASP A 325 25.59 -9.51 -2.64
N LEU A 326 24.65 -8.78 -2.05
CA LEU A 326 24.40 -7.37 -2.38
C LEU A 326 25.62 -6.49 -2.12
N SER A 327 26.39 -6.79 -1.07
CA SER A 327 27.58 -6.02 -0.70
C SER A 327 28.79 -6.27 -1.61
N GLN A 328 28.77 -7.34 -2.41
CA GLN A 328 29.83 -7.70 -3.35
C GLN A 328 29.50 -7.33 -4.79
N MET A 329 28.26 -6.94 -5.09
CA MET A 329 27.86 -6.50 -6.43
C MET A 329 28.45 -5.14 -6.77
N VAL A 330 28.75 -4.92 -8.04
CA VAL A 330 29.22 -3.62 -8.54
C VAL A 330 28.01 -2.76 -8.87
N PHE A 331 27.89 -1.64 -8.20
CA PHE A 331 26.87 -0.62 -8.48
C PHE A 331 27.46 0.52 -9.31
N GLY A 332 26.66 1.09 -10.23
CA GLY A 332 27.09 2.24 -11.01
C GLY A 332 27.30 3.48 -10.15
N HIS A 333 28.36 4.26 -10.39
CA HIS A 333 28.65 5.51 -9.69
C HIS A 333 28.58 6.72 -10.63
N PRO A 334 27.91 7.85 -10.24
CA PRO A 334 27.09 8.02 -9.04
C PRO A 334 25.62 7.67 -9.29
N THR A 335 25.02 6.83 -8.44
CA THR A 335 23.59 6.44 -8.50
C THR A 335 22.94 6.42 -7.12
N LEU A 336 21.60 6.45 -7.07
CA LEU A 336 20.86 6.21 -5.82
C LEU A 336 20.92 4.72 -5.40
N SER A 337 21.15 3.80 -6.34
CA SER A 337 21.28 2.37 -6.09
C SER A 337 22.44 2.03 -5.14
N GLU A 338 23.48 2.88 -5.10
CA GLU A 338 24.58 2.74 -4.14
C GLU A 338 24.09 2.81 -2.67
N ALA A 339 22.92 3.41 -2.42
CA ALA A 339 22.32 3.41 -1.09
C ALA A 339 21.85 2.01 -0.65
N VAL A 340 21.42 1.16 -1.58
CA VAL A 340 21.09 -0.25 -1.32
C VAL A 340 22.37 -1.03 -1.01
N HIS A 341 23.43 -0.82 -1.79
CA HIS A 341 24.75 -1.42 -1.56
C HIS A 341 25.31 -1.04 -0.18
N GLU A 342 25.30 0.24 0.16
CA GLU A 342 25.80 0.74 1.46
C GLU A 342 24.94 0.22 2.64
N ALA A 343 23.62 0.08 2.46
CA ALA A 343 22.76 -0.52 3.47
C ALA A 343 23.11 -2.01 3.68
N ALA A 344 23.44 -2.74 2.61
CA ALA A 344 23.89 -4.12 2.71
C ALA A 344 25.26 -4.22 3.43
N LEU A 345 26.22 -3.35 3.09
CA LEU A 345 27.49 -3.23 3.82
C LEU A 345 27.27 -2.88 5.30
N ALA A 346 26.35 -1.94 5.59
CA ALA A 346 26.03 -1.52 6.95
C ALA A 346 25.43 -2.66 7.79
N ALA A 347 24.62 -3.54 7.20
CA ALA A 347 24.08 -4.72 7.88
C ALA A 347 25.18 -5.64 8.41
N ASN A 348 26.30 -5.71 7.70
CA ASN A 348 27.49 -6.48 8.06
C ASN A 348 28.57 -5.66 8.78
N GLY A 349 28.28 -4.40 9.15
CA GLY A 349 29.20 -3.51 9.87
C GLY A 349 30.40 -3.06 9.03
N ARG A 350 30.22 -2.98 7.71
CA ARG A 350 31.27 -2.65 6.72
C ARG A 350 30.94 -1.43 5.85
N ALA A 351 29.94 -0.61 6.24
CA ALA A 351 29.62 0.60 5.52
C ALA A 351 30.86 1.50 5.31
N ILE A 352 30.96 2.12 4.15
CA ILE A 352 32.11 2.95 3.75
C ILE A 352 31.81 4.43 4.00
N HIS A 353 30.61 4.88 3.65
CA HIS A 353 30.25 6.31 3.66
C HIS A 353 29.48 6.73 4.92
N VAL A 354 29.20 5.81 5.83
CA VAL A 354 28.59 6.11 7.14
C VAL A 354 29.32 5.37 8.28
N ALA A 355 29.20 5.86 9.50
CA ALA A 355 29.80 5.21 10.65
C ALA A 355 29.12 3.85 10.94
N ASN A 356 29.90 2.80 11.05
CA ASN A 356 29.43 1.48 11.45
C ASN A 356 29.04 1.47 12.93
N LYS A 357 27.93 0.80 13.26
CA LYS A 357 27.56 0.57 14.66
C LYS A 357 28.66 -0.25 15.34
N LYS A 358 29.17 0.20 16.48
CA LYS A 358 30.07 -0.62 17.31
C LYS A 358 29.36 -1.93 17.69
N LYS A 359 30.03 -3.08 17.47
CA LYS A 359 29.54 -4.33 18.06
C LYS A 359 29.44 -4.11 19.57
N ARG A 360 28.25 -4.29 20.13
CA ARG A 360 28.11 -4.41 21.57
C ARG A 360 28.81 -5.74 21.94
N ASP A 361 29.91 -5.66 22.66
CA ASP A 361 30.51 -6.84 23.30
C ASP A 361 29.40 -7.48 24.14
N LYS A 362 29.14 -8.75 23.89
CA LYS A 362 28.14 -9.56 24.61
C LYS A 362 28.73 -9.96 25.95
#